data_4efb5435b6f44486c6262474c696752b
#
_entry.id   4efb5435b6f44486c6262474c696752b
#
_cell.length_a   1.000
_cell.length_b   1.000
_cell.length_c   1.000
_cell.angle_alpha   90.00
_cell.angle_beta   90.00
_cell.angle_gamma   90.00
#
_symmetry.space_group_name_H-M   'P 1'
#
loop_
_entity.id
_entity.type
_entity.pdbx_description
1 polymer ?
#
loop_
_entity_poly.entity_id
_entity_poly.type
_entity_poly.pdbx_seq_one_letter_code
_entity_poly.pdbx_strand_id
1 'polypeptide(L)'
;MNQRYEDRTAVITGGASGIGLATARRLAAEGARVVVADIDPDTGKAAADEVDGLFVRTDVTDAEQVTALFEAAAQAYGGIDVAFNNAGISPPDDDSILTTGIEAWRRVQDVNLTSVYLCCQAVLPYMQRAGRGSIINTASFVALMGAATSQIAYTASKGGVLALSRELGVQFAREGIRVNALCPGPVDTPLLQQLFAGDPERAQRRLVHIPMGRFARAEEIAAAVAFLGSDDASFITASTFLVDGGISGAYVTPL
;
A
#
# COMPACT_ATOMS: atom_id res chain seq x y z
N MET A 1 10.58 14.35 -18.20
CA MET A 1 10.23 13.22 -17.32
C MET A 1 9.62 12.11 -18.17
N ASN A 2 9.83 10.87 -17.82
CA ASN A 2 9.28 9.74 -18.58
C ASN A 2 7.75 9.69 -18.36
N GLN A 3 6.95 9.77 -19.43
CA GLN A 3 5.47 9.77 -19.40
C GLN A 3 4.94 8.31 -19.39
N ARG A 4 5.39 7.49 -18.41
CA ARG A 4 5.04 6.05 -18.35
C ARG A 4 3.55 5.79 -18.13
N TYR A 5 2.82 6.79 -17.66
CA TYR A 5 1.41 6.69 -17.28
C TYR A 5 0.48 7.57 -18.11
N GLU A 6 0.96 8.06 -19.26
CA GLU A 6 0.10 8.80 -20.17
C GLU A 6 -1.16 7.97 -20.50
N ASP A 7 -2.34 8.58 -20.37
CA ASP A 7 -3.66 7.94 -20.52
C ASP A 7 -3.97 6.78 -19.55
N ARG A 8 -3.20 6.58 -18.48
CA ARG A 8 -3.46 5.57 -17.47
C ARG A 8 -4.17 6.16 -16.26
N THR A 9 -5.11 5.40 -15.69
CA THR A 9 -5.83 5.74 -14.47
C THR A 9 -5.29 4.94 -13.29
N ALA A 10 -4.92 5.63 -12.20
CA ALA A 10 -4.42 5.03 -10.98
C ALA A 10 -5.33 5.37 -9.80
N VAL A 11 -5.83 4.36 -9.08
CA VAL A 11 -6.60 4.50 -7.85
C VAL A 11 -5.69 4.17 -6.66
N ILE A 12 -5.64 5.08 -5.67
CA ILE A 12 -4.75 4.98 -4.51
C ILE A 12 -5.57 5.09 -3.22
N THR A 13 -5.62 4.04 -2.42
CA THR A 13 -6.26 4.07 -1.09
C THR A 13 -5.27 4.54 -0.02
N GLY A 14 -5.74 5.29 0.99
CA GLY A 14 -4.85 5.97 1.93
C GLY A 14 -3.97 7.00 1.22
N GLY A 15 -4.54 7.69 0.23
CA GLY A 15 -3.80 8.58 -0.67
C GLY A 15 -3.55 9.98 -0.12
N ALA A 16 -4.10 10.32 1.05
CA ALA A 16 -3.98 11.66 1.61
C ALA A 16 -2.65 11.93 2.32
N SER A 17 -1.86 10.91 2.62
CA SER A 17 -0.62 11.09 3.40
C SER A 17 0.44 10.04 3.08
N GLY A 18 1.65 10.23 3.61
CA GLY A 18 2.74 9.25 3.61
C GLY A 18 3.04 8.66 2.23
N ILE A 19 3.11 7.33 2.16
CA ILE A 19 3.42 6.58 0.93
C ILE A 19 2.34 6.82 -0.14
N GLY A 20 1.06 6.88 0.25
CA GLY A 20 -0.05 7.11 -0.68
C GLY A 20 0.07 8.44 -1.40
N LEU A 21 0.27 9.53 -0.66
CA LEU A 21 0.44 10.88 -1.23
C LEU A 21 1.71 10.98 -2.09
N ALA A 22 2.83 10.44 -1.63
CA ALA A 22 4.06 10.40 -2.43
C ALA A 22 3.86 9.62 -3.75
N THR A 23 3.05 8.55 -3.71
CA THR A 23 2.70 7.79 -4.91
C THR A 23 1.78 8.58 -5.82
N ALA A 24 0.78 9.28 -5.30
CA ALA A 24 -0.10 10.15 -6.07
C ALA A 24 0.70 11.20 -6.86
N ARG A 25 1.58 11.92 -6.16
CA ARG A 25 2.52 12.89 -6.76
C ARG A 25 3.38 12.26 -7.85
N ARG A 26 3.94 11.11 -7.58
CA ARG A 26 4.84 10.42 -8.50
C ARG A 26 4.11 9.97 -9.77
N LEU A 27 2.95 9.34 -9.65
CA LEU A 27 2.19 8.85 -10.80
C LEU A 27 1.63 10.00 -11.63
N ALA A 28 1.11 11.06 -11.00
CA ALA A 28 0.66 12.27 -11.70
C ALA A 28 1.81 12.94 -12.47
N ALA A 29 2.99 13.07 -11.86
CA ALA A 29 4.18 13.62 -12.54
C ALA A 29 4.65 12.78 -13.74
N GLU A 30 4.25 11.51 -13.81
CA GLU A 30 4.51 10.59 -14.92
C GLU A 30 3.30 10.44 -15.88
N GLY A 31 2.27 11.31 -15.76
CA GLY A 31 1.15 11.41 -16.69
C GLY A 31 -0.12 10.65 -16.30
N ALA A 32 -0.19 10.04 -15.11
CA ALA A 32 -1.39 9.35 -14.67
C ALA A 32 -2.54 10.29 -14.32
N ARG A 33 -3.77 9.87 -14.63
CA ARG A 33 -5.00 10.37 -14.01
C ARG A 33 -5.13 9.70 -12.65
N VAL A 34 -5.02 10.47 -11.57
CA VAL A 34 -4.97 9.93 -10.20
C VAL A 34 -6.31 10.07 -9.51
N VAL A 35 -6.75 8.98 -8.86
CA VAL A 35 -7.88 8.99 -7.92
C VAL A 35 -7.33 8.76 -6.52
N VAL A 36 -7.50 9.75 -5.66
CA VAL A 36 -7.13 9.71 -4.24
C VAL A 36 -8.33 9.25 -3.45
N ALA A 37 -8.21 8.12 -2.75
CA ALA A 37 -9.23 7.64 -1.82
C ALA A 37 -8.70 7.71 -0.39
N ASP A 38 -9.44 8.36 0.48
CA ASP A 38 -9.12 8.47 1.91
C ASP A 38 -10.39 8.64 2.74
N ILE A 39 -10.31 8.31 4.02
CA ILE A 39 -11.44 8.50 4.95
C ILE A 39 -11.57 9.97 5.37
N ASP A 40 -10.47 10.71 5.41
CA ASP A 40 -10.42 12.12 5.78
C ASP A 40 -10.70 13.00 4.55
N PRO A 41 -11.82 13.74 4.54
CA PRO A 41 -12.22 14.53 3.39
C PRO A 41 -11.33 15.76 3.16
N ASP A 42 -10.77 16.35 4.22
CA ASP A 42 -10.02 17.60 4.12
C ASP A 42 -8.63 17.34 3.54
N THR A 43 -7.89 16.41 4.14
CA THR A 43 -6.55 16.02 3.65
C THR A 43 -6.63 15.28 2.32
N GLY A 44 -7.66 14.46 2.12
CA GLY A 44 -7.87 13.74 0.85
C GLY A 44 -8.15 14.68 -0.31
N LYS A 45 -9.01 15.70 -0.10
CA LYS A 45 -9.27 16.71 -1.12
C LYS A 45 -8.03 17.53 -1.44
N ALA A 46 -7.30 17.97 -0.42
CA ALA A 46 -6.06 18.72 -0.63
C ALA A 46 -5.02 17.91 -1.42
N ALA A 47 -4.88 16.62 -1.12
CA ALA A 47 -3.99 15.72 -1.84
C ALA A 47 -4.40 15.53 -3.32
N ALA A 48 -5.68 15.42 -3.60
CA ALA A 48 -6.20 15.30 -4.97
C ALA A 48 -6.02 16.60 -5.75
N ASP A 49 -6.33 17.76 -5.13
CA ASP A 49 -6.15 19.08 -5.74
C ASP A 49 -4.66 19.32 -6.10
N GLU A 50 -3.72 18.84 -5.29
CA GLU A 50 -2.28 18.98 -5.54
C GLU A 50 -1.81 18.25 -6.81
N VAL A 51 -2.46 17.14 -7.16
CA VAL A 51 -2.08 16.29 -8.30
C VAL A 51 -3.03 16.42 -9.50
N ASP A 52 -3.93 17.40 -9.47
CA ASP A 52 -5.01 17.56 -10.46
C ASP A 52 -5.82 16.28 -10.65
N GLY A 53 -6.10 15.61 -9.52
CA GLY A 53 -6.75 14.31 -9.46
C GLY A 53 -8.19 14.36 -8.95
N LEU A 54 -8.84 13.22 -8.90
CA LEU A 54 -10.16 13.04 -8.32
C LEU A 54 -10.05 12.59 -6.86
N PHE A 55 -10.75 13.25 -5.94
CA PHE A 55 -10.94 12.76 -4.58
C PHE A 55 -12.24 11.98 -4.44
N VAL A 56 -12.17 10.79 -3.83
CA VAL A 56 -13.33 10.01 -3.42
C VAL A 56 -13.19 9.65 -1.94
N ARG A 57 -14.06 10.20 -1.10
CA ARG A 57 -14.08 9.82 0.32
C ARG A 57 -14.44 8.35 0.44
N THR A 58 -13.57 7.57 1.08
CA THR A 58 -13.74 6.12 1.16
C THR A 58 -13.26 5.60 2.50
N ASP A 59 -14.16 4.97 3.24
CA ASP A 59 -13.79 4.02 4.28
C ASP A 59 -13.56 2.66 3.61
N VAL A 60 -12.31 2.20 3.59
CA VAL A 60 -11.94 0.95 2.92
C VAL A 60 -12.49 -0.31 3.59
N THR A 61 -13.04 -0.19 4.80
CA THR A 61 -13.72 -1.30 5.50
C THR A 61 -15.18 -1.46 5.07
N ASP A 62 -15.72 -0.49 4.35
CA ASP A 62 -17.09 -0.47 3.84
C ASP A 62 -17.11 -0.91 2.36
N ALA A 63 -17.70 -2.07 2.10
CA ALA A 63 -17.74 -2.66 0.76
C ALA A 63 -18.51 -1.80 -0.26
N GLU A 64 -19.55 -1.06 0.18
CA GLU A 64 -20.34 -0.19 -0.71
C GLU A 64 -19.51 1.03 -1.10
N GLN A 65 -18.79 1.65 -0.17
CA GLN A 65 -17.90 2.78 -0.44
C GLN A 65 -16.72 2.36 -1.32
N VAL A 66 -16.15 1.18 -1.10
CA VAL A 66 -15.09 0.63 -1.98
C VAL A 66 -15.63 0.42 -3.40
N THR A 67 -16.82 -0.14 -3.56
CA THR A 67 -17.45 -0.31 -4.88
C THR A 67 -17.64 1.05 -5.56
N ALA A 68 -18.23 2.02 -4.83
CA ALA A 68 -18.46 3.37 -5.33
C ALA A 68 -17.17 4.10 -5.74
N LEU A 69 -16.05 3.86 -5.03
CA LEU A 69 -14.73 4.40 -5.41
C LEU A 69 -14.32 3.98 -6.82
N PHE A 70 -14.35 2.67 -7.10
CA PHE A 70 -13.91 2.17 -8.41
C PHE A 70 -14.91 2.50 -9.53
N GLU A 71 -16.20 2.60 -9.22
CA GLU A 71 -17.21 3.12 -10.14
C GLU A 71 -16.96 4.58 -10.50
N ALA A 72 -16.70 5.45 -9.51
CA ALA A 72 -16.39 6.85 -9.73
C ALA A 72 -15.12 7.03 -10.57
N ALA A 73 -14.08 6.26 -10.29
CA ALA A 73 -12.84 6.27 -11.07
C ALA A 73 -13.08 5.89 -12.54
N ALA A 74 -13.82 4.81 -12.77
CA ALA A 74 -14.13 4.33 -14.12
C ALA A 74 -15.06 5.29 -14.88
N GLN A 75 -16.01 5.93 -14.20
CA GLN A 75 -16.90 6.96 -14.81
C GLN A 75 -16.11 8.22 -15.19
N ALA A 76 -15.21 8.68 -14.33
CA ALA A 76 -14.43 9.89 -14.59
C ALA A 76 -13.41 9.72 -15.72
N TYR A 77 -12.77 8.55 -15.83
CA TYR A 77 -11.59 8.36 -16.66
C TYR A 77 -11.68 7.20 -17.66
N GLY A 78 -12.81 6.49 -17.72
CA GLY A 78 -13.10 5.45 -18.71
C GLY A 78 -12.53 4.08 -18.41
N GLY A 79 -11.75 3.91 -17.36
CA GLY A 79 -11.15 2.64 -16.96
C GLY A 79 -10.17 2.78 -15.78
N ILE A 80 -9.57 1.66 -15.38
CA ILE A 80 -8.60 1.63 -14.27
C ILE A 80 -7.43 0.73 -14.67
N ASP A 81 -6.24 1.29 -14.71
CA ASP A 81 -5.01 0.58 -15.09
C ASP A 81 -4.19 0.13 -13.88
N VAL A 82 -4.21 0.93 -12.79
CA VAL A 82 -3.45 0.68 -11.58
C VAL A 82 -4.34 0.82 -10.35
N ALA A 83 -4.27 -0.16 -9.45
CA ALA A 83 -4.83 -0.06 -8.10
C ALA A 83 -3.71 -0.22 -7.08
N PHE A 84 -3.45 0.83 -6.30
CA PHE A 84 -2.52 0.80 -5.19
C PHE A 84 -3.30 0.73 -3.88
N ASN A 85 -3.44 -0.48 -3.34
CA ASN A 85 -4.10 -0.75 -2.08
C ASN A 85 -3.11 -0.50 -0.93
N ASN A 86 -3.11 0.74 -0.43
CA ASN A 86 -2.11 1.23 0.51
C ASN A 86 -2.70 1.58 1.89
N ALA A 87 -3.98 1.84 2.00
CA ALA A 87 -4.61 2.14 3.28
C ALA A 87 -4.27 1.08 4.34
N GLY A 88 -3.92 1.54 5.54
CA GLY A 88 -3.55 0.63 6.62
C GLY A 88 -3.26 1.36 7.92
N ILE A 89 -3.36 0.63 9.03
CA ILE A 89 -3.14 1.11 10.39
C ILE A 89 -2.18 0.21 11.15
N SER A 90 -1.50 0.78 12.16
CA SER A 90 -0.71 0.06 13.17
C SER A 90 -0.96 0.75 14.53
N PRO A 91 -2.08 0.46 15.17
CA PRO A 91 -2.50 1.16 16.39
C PRO A 91 -1.68 0.70 17.61
N PRO A 92 -1.55 1.54 18.65
CA PRO A 92 -0.71 1.24 19.81
C PRO A 92 -1.24 0.12 20.72
N ASP A 93 -2.52 -0.23 20.59
CA ASP A 93 -3.17 -1.34 21.30
C ASP A 93 -3.01 -2.71 20.61
N ASP A 94 -2.28 -2.75 19.48
CA ASP A 94 -1.79 -3.98 18.86
C ASP A 94 -0.35 -4.26 19.35
N ASP A 95 -0.23 -5.19 20.28
CA ASP A 95 1.02 -5.53 20.94
C ASP A 95 1.19 -7.06 21.03
N SER A 96 1.36 -7.61 22.23
CA SER A 96 1.56 -9.03 22.49
C SER A 96 0.26 -9.84 22.33
N ILE A 97 0.39 -11.13 22.06
CA ILE A 97 -0.75 -12.09 22.04
C ILE A 97 -1.52 -12.11 23.37
N LEU A 98 -0.87 -11.73 24.45
CA LEU A 98 -1.47 -11.71 25.78
C LEU A 98 -2.22 -10.42 26.10
N THR A 99 -1.93 -9.34 25.38
CA THR A 99 -2.43 -7.99 25.66
C THR A 99 -3.29 -7.40 24.55
N THR A 100 -3.12 -7.85 23.30
CA THR A 100 -3.96 -7.40 22.17
C THR A 100 -5.39 -7.91 22.32
N GLY A 101 -6.32 -6.98 22.55
CA GLY A 101 -7.74 -7.29 22.65
C GLY A 101 -8.34 -7.69 21.31
N ILE A 102 -9.44 -8.46 21.34
CA ILE A 102 -10.10 -8.97 20.13
C ILE A 102 -10.61 -7.83 19.22
N GLU A 103 -10.99 -6.69 19.78
CA GLU A 103 -11.47 -5.54 19.01
C GLU A 103 -10.31 -4.85 18.26
N ALA A 104 -9.12 -4.73 18.87
CA ALA A 104 -7.93 -4.25 18.20
C ALA A 104 -7.52 -5.20 17.06
N TRP A 105 -7.53 -6.50 17.33
CA TRP A 105 -7.29 -7.52 16.31
C TRP A 105 -8.23 -7.36 15.11
N ARG A 106 -9.56 -7.34 15.34
CA ARG A 106 -10.57 -7.23 14.28
C ARG A 106 -10.38 -5.95 13.47
N ARG A 107 -10.25 -4.81 14.14
CA ARG A 107 -10.05 -3.52 13.48
C ARG A 107 -8.82 -3.53 12.55
N VAL A 108 -7.71 -4.11 13.01
CA VAL A 108 -6.51 -4.22 12.18
C VAL A 108 -6.71 -5.17 11.00
N GLN A 109 -7.37 -6.32 11.21
CA GLN A 109 -7.69 -7.22 10.09
C GLN A 109 -8.62 -6.55 9.08
N ASP A 110 -9.65 -5.84 9.53
CA ASP A 110 -10.63 -5.19 8.65
C ASP A 110 -9.96 -4.11 7.80
N VAL A 111 -9.14 -3.24 8.41
CA VAL A 111 -8.48 -2.16 7.69
C VAL A 111 -7.31 -2.64 6.82
N ASN A 112 -6.49 -3.60 7.29
CA ASN A 112 -5.25 -3.95 6.60
C ASN A 112 -5.37 -5.13 5.63
N LEU A 113 -6.35 -6.03 5.82
CA LEU A 113 -6.49 -7.25 5.02
C LEU A 113 -7.84 -7.32 4.32
N THR A 114 -8.95 -7.19 5.05
CA THR A 114 -10.30 -7.26 4.46
C THR A 114 -10.48 -6.14 3.42
N SER A 115 -9.99 -4.94 3.68
CA SER A 115 -10.01 -3.84 2.71
C SER A 115 -9.29 -4.16 1.40
N VAL A 116 -8.13 -4.82 1.47
CA VAL A 116 -7.38 -5.23 0.28
C VAL A 116 -8.18 -6.24 -0.54
N TYR A 117 -8.83 -7.20 0.13
CA TYR A 117 -9.75 -8.13 -0.54
C TYR A 117 -10.88 -7.38 -1.24
N LEU A 118 -11.56 -6.45 -0.56
CA LEU A 118 -12.67 -5.66 -1.13
C LEU A 118 -12.20 -4.82 -2.34
N CYS A 119 -11.07 -4.15 -2.22
CA CYS A 119 -10.51 -3.35 -3.32
C CYS A 119 -10.14 -4.22 -4.53
N CYS A 120 -9.50 -5.37 -4.30
CA CYS A 120 -9.20 -6.30 -5.39
C CYS A 120 -10.46 -6.82 -6.06
N GLN A 121 -11.48 -7.22 -5.26
CA GLN A 121 -12.76 -7.69 -5.78
C GLN A 121 -13.46 -6.62 -6.64
N ALA A 122 -13.43 -5.36 -6.21
CA ALA A 122 -14.11 -4.27 -6.91
C ALA A 122 -13.37 -3.84 -8.19
N VAL A 123 -12.03 -3.86 -8.21
CA VAL A 123 -11.27 -3.39 -9.39
C VAL A 123 -11.12 -4.44 -10.48
N LEU A 124 -11.04 -5.72 -10.13
CA LEU A 124 -10.78 -6.81 -11.08
C LEU A 124 -11.73 -6.84 -12.28
N PRO A 125 -13.06 -6.64 -12.14
CA PRO A 125 -13.96 -6.63 -13.29
C PRO A 125 -13.65 -5.54 -14.34
N TYR A 126 -13.10 -4.40 -13.92
CA TYR A 126 -12.67 -3.33 -14.83
C TYR A 126 -11.40 -3.73 -15.58
N MET A 127 -10.43 -4.30 -14.89
CA MET A 127 -9.18 -4.76 -15.49
C MET A 127 -9.40 -5.96 -16.43
N GLN A 128 -10.30 -6.88 -16.08
CA GLN A 128 -10.70 -8.01 -16.95
C GLN A 128 -11.30 -7.52 -18.26
N ARG A 129 -12.21 -6.54 -18.21
CA ARG A 129 -12.79 -5.95 -19.44
C ARG A 129 -11.74 -5.25 -20.31
N ALA A 130 -10.73 -4.66 -19.68
CA ALA A 130 -9.61 -4.02 -20.38
C ALA A 130 -8.56 -5.02 -20.90
N GLY A 131 -8.55 -6.26 -20.41
CA GLY A 131 -7.53 -7.28 -20.68
C GLY A 131 -6.13 -6.89 -20.15
N ARG A 132 -6.06 -5.97 -19.18
CA ARG A 132 -4.81 -5.50 -18.58
C ARG A 132 -5.07 -4.85 -17.22
N GLY A 133 -4.04 -4.86 -16.34
CA GLY A 133 -4.10 -4.16 -15.08
C GLY A 133 -2.89 -4.45 -14.20
N SER A 134 -2.63 -3.56 -13.24
CA SER A 134 -1.63 -3.78 -12.20
C SER A 134 -2.20 -3.44 -10.83
N ILE A 135 -2.25 -4.44 -9.96
CA ILE A 135 -2.65 -4.29 -8.55
C ILE A 135 -1.39 -4.39 -7.69
N ILE A 136 -1.14 -3.39 -6.86
CA ILE A 136 -0.06 -3.36 -5.89
C ILE A 136 -0.67 -3.30 -4.50
N ASN A 137 -0.42 -4.32 -3.69
CA ASN A 137 -0.94 -4.41 -2.33
C ASN A 137 0.17 -4.13 -1.32
N THR A 138 -0.04 -3.20 -0.41
CA THR A 138 0.94 -2.86 0.62
C THR A 138 0.93 -3.92 1.73
N ALA A 139 1.85 -4.87 1.63
CA ALA A 139 2.22 -5.79 2.71
C ALA A 139 3.22 -5.09 3.66
N SER A 140 4.24 -5.78 4.10
CA SER A 140 5.34 -5.25 4.93
C SER A 140 6.47 -6.27 4.98
N PHE A 141 7.69 -5.85 5.28
CA PHE A 141 8.80 -6.76 5.58
C PHE A 141 8.48 -7.71 6.74
N VAL A 142 7.64 -7.30 7.71
CA VAL A 142 7.21 -8.17 8.84
C VAL A 142 6.27 -9.30 8.41
N ALA A 143 5.78 -9.30 7.18
CA ALA A 143 5.07 -10.45 6.60
C ALA A 143 6.01 -11.64 6.32
N LEU A 144 7.32 -11.40 6.30
CA LEU A 144 8.36 -12.38 5.99
C LEU A 144 9.17 -12.76 7.22
N MET A 145 9.16 -11.93 8.26
CA MET A 145 9.92 -12.12 9.49
C MET A 145 9.16 -11.55 10.68
N GLY A 146 9.47 -12.00 11.89
CA GLY A 146 8.87 -11.44 13.09
C GLY A 146 9.31 -10.00 13.34
N ALA A 147 8.42 -9.21 13.93
CA ALA A 147 8.76 -7.86 14.38
C ALA A 147 9.52 -7.91 15.72
N ALA A 148 10.58 -7.10 15.86
CA ALA A 148 11.30 -6.95 17.11
C ALA A 148 10.46 -6.31 18.24
N THR A 149 9.41 -5.58 17.87
CA THR A 149 8.39 -5.05 18.76
C THR A 149 7.07 -5.73 18.43
N SER A 150 6.39 -6.27 19.41
CA SER A 150 5.11 -6.97 19.22
C SER A 150 4.10 -6.08 18.50
N GLN A 151 3.43 -6.66 17.51
CA GLN A 151 2.34 -6.10 16.71
C GLN A 151 1.65 -7.25 15.99
N ILE A 152 0.98 -8.12 16.73
CA ILE A 152 0.54 -9.41 16.22
C ILE A 152 -0.55 -9.31 15.16
N ALA A 153 -1.51 -8.40 15.35
CA ALA A 153 -2.59 -8.20 14.39
C ALA A 153 -2.07 -7.60 13.09
N TYR A 154 -1.17 -6.60 13.17
CA TYR A 154 -0.52 -6.01 12.01
C TYR A 154 0.28 -7.06 11.23
N THR A 155 1.17 -7.79 11.92
CA THR A 155 2.01 -8.81 11.28
C THR A 155 1.16 -9.89 10.58
N ALA A 156 0.12 -10.38 11.26
CA ALA A 156 -0.81 -11.35 10.67
C ALA A 156 -1.55 -10.79 9.45
N SER A 157 -2.05 -9.54 9.53
CA SER A 157 -2.74 -8.89 8.42
C SER A 157 -1.83 -8.74 7.19
N LYS A 158 -0.57 -8.33 7.39
CA LYS A 158 0.39 -8.15 6.30
C LYS A 158 0.87 -9.49 5.71
N GLY A 159 0.92 -10.55 6.52
CA GLY A 159 1.10 -11.93 6.04
C GLY A 159 -0.06 -12.40 5.16
N GLY A 160 -1.30 -12.08 5.55
CA GLY A 160 -2.50 -12.33 4.77
C GLY A 160 -2.49 -11.61 3.42
N VAL A 161 -2.13 -10.32 3.41
CA VAL A 161 -1.99 -9.53 2.16
C VAL A 161 -0.96 -10.15 1.23
N LEU A 162 0.17 -10.61 1.76
CA LEU A 162 1.22 -11.27 0.98
C LEU A 162 0.70 -12.55 0.31
N ALA A 163 -0.02 -13.38 1.06
CA ALA A 163 -0.61 -14.63 0.55
C ALA A 163 -1.69 -14.35 -0.50
N LEU A 164 -2.60 -13.42 -0.22
CA LEU A 164 -3.66 -13.00 -1.14
C LEU A 164 -3.10 -12.46 -2.46
N SER A 165 -2.07 -11.62 -2.40
CA SER A 165 -1.45 -11.05 -3.59
C SER A 165 -0.82 -12.11 -4.49
N ARG A 166 -0.21 -13.12 -3.90
CA ARG A 166 0.37 -14.26 -4.64
C ARG A 166 -0.71 -15.07 -5.33
N GLU A 167 -1.78 -15.39 -4.63
CA GLU A 167 -2.92 -16.15 -5.17
C GLU A 167 -3.55 -15.43 -6.36
N LEU A 168 -3.90 -14.14 -6.19
CA LEU A 168 -4.49 -13.34 -7.25
C LEU A 168 -3.53 -13.14 -8.45
N GLY A 169 -2.24 -12.95 -8.16
CA GLY A 169 -1.22 -12.79 -9.20
C GLY A 169 -1.05 -14.02 -10.10
N VAL A 170 -1.25 -15.22 -9.53
CA VAL A 170 -1.28 -16.48 -10.30
C VAL A 170 -2.59 -16.63 -11.05
N GLN A 171 -3.72 -16.38 -10.37
CA GLN A 171 -5.06 -16.60 -10.90
C GLN A 171 -5.33 -15.74 -12.15
N PHE A 172 -4.97 -14.46 -12.12
CA PHE A 172 -5.32 -13.49 -13.16
C PHE A 172 -4.19 -13.21 -14.18
N ALA A 173 -3.04 -13.88 -14.06
CA ALA A 173 -1.89 -13.65 -14.94
C ALA A 173 -2.21 -13.81 -16.43
N ARG A 174 -2.99 -14.84 -16.81
CA ARG A 174 -3.36 -15.09 -18.21
C ARG A 174 -4.39 -14.11 -18.76
N GLU A 175 -4.99 -13.30 -17.91
CA GLU A 175 -5.91 -12.23 -18.29
C GLU A 175 -5.21 -10.88 -18.44
N GLY A 176 -3.86 -10.87 -18.40
CA GLY A 176 -3.06 -9.65 -18.51
C GLY A 176 -3.04 -8.80 -17.25
N ILE A 177 -3.49 -9.34 -16.11
CA ILE A 177 -3.55 -8.63 -14.83
C ILE A 177 -2.41 -9.12 -13.93
N ARG A 178 -1.61 -8.17 -13.44
CA ARG A 178 -0.51 -8.43 -12.51
C ARG A 178 -0.93 -8.03 -11.09
N VAL A 179 -0.62 -8.86 -10.12
CA VAL A 179 -0.85 -8.55 -8.70
C VAL A 179 0.42 -8.83 -7.92
N ASN A 180 0.94 -7.80 -7.24
CA ASN A 180 2.19 -7.89 -6.51
C ASN A 180 2.03 -7.37 -5.07
N ALA A 181 2.72 -8.01 -4.14
CA ALA A 181 2.84 -7.53 -2.77
C ALA A 181 4.08 -6.65 -2.64
N LEU A 182 3.86 -5.37 -2.34
CA LEU A 182 4.94 -4.45 -1.96
C LEU A 182 5.22 -4.62 -0.46
N CYS A 183 6.47 -4.84 -0.11
CA CYS A 183 6.92 -5.06 1.27
C CYS A 183 7.90 -3.96 1.69
N PRO A 184 7.41 -2.78 2.12
CA PRO A 184 8.28 -1.73 2.65
C PRO A 184 8.94 -2.15 3.96
N GLY A 185 10.16 -1.68 4.16
CA GLY A 185 10.78 -1.58 5.48
C GLY A 185 10.21 -0.41 6.29
N PRO A 186 10.89 0.03 7.36
CA PRO A 186 10.50 1.23 8.08
C PRO A 186 10.63 2.47 7.21
N VAL A 187 9.53 3.22 7.02
CA VAL A 187 9.43 4.42 6.19
C VAL A 187 9.11 5.61 7.08
N ASP A 188 9.84 6.72 6.91
CA ASP A 188 9.57 7.97 7.62
C ASP A 188 8.25 8.58 7.13
N THR A 189 7.19 8.28 7.85
CA THR A 189 5.81 8.69 7.57
C THR A 189 5.12 9.13 8.85
N PRO A 190 4.02 9.88 8.78
CA PRO A 190 3.23 10.23 9.96
C PRO A 190 2.85 9.01 10.82
N LEU A 191 2.56 7.87 10.20
CA LEU A 191 2.27 6.61 10.90
C LEU A 191 3.46 6.15 11.76
N LEU A 192 4.68 6.15 11.20
CA LEU A 192 5.88 5.74 11.93
C LEU A 192 6.24 6.75 13.02
N GLN A 193 6.09 8.06 12.74
CA GLN A 193 6.34 9.13 13.71
C GLN A 193 5.41 9.02 14.92
N GLN A 194 4.12 8.73 14.71
CA GLN A 194 3.15 8.48 15.79
C GLN A 194 3.56 7.26 16.63
N LEU A 195 4.03 6.19 16.01
CA LEU A 195 4.49 4.98 16.69
C LEU A 195 5.70 5.24 17.59
N PHE A 196 6.53 6.22 17.27
CA PHE A 196 7.75 6.58 18.02
C PHE A 196 7.58 7.78 18.96
N ALA A 197 6.48 8.51 18.88
CA ALA A 197 6.25 9.71 19.68
C ALA A 197 6.34 9.46 21.20
N GLY A 198 5.97 8.25 21.64
CA GLY A 198 6.04 7.83 23.05
C GLY A 198 7.36 7.17 23.47
N ASP A 199 8.24 6.79 22.54
CA ASP A 199 9.50 6.08 22.82
C ASP A 199 10.56 6.34 21.72
N PRO A 200 11.33 7.42 21.82
CA PRO A 200 12.40 7.74 20.86
C PRO A 200 13.48 6.67 20.75
N GLU A 201 13.75 5.90 21.81
CA GLU A 201 14.73 4.81 21.79
C GLU A 201 14.24 3.65 20.91
N ARG A 202 12.93 3.50 20.76
CA ARG A 202 12.33 2.49 19.87
C ARG A 202 12.72 2.70 18.41
N ALA A 203 12.82 3.95 17.97
CA ALA A 203 13.31 4.30 16.63
C ALA A 203 14.77 3.89 16.47
N GLN A 204 15.62 4.21 17.45
CA GLN A 204 17.05 3.88 17.43
C GLN A 204 17.28 2.37 17.42
N ARG A 205 16.51 1.61 18.20
CA ARG A 205 16.58 0.13 18.21
C ARG A 205 16.21 -0.49 16.85
N ARG A 206 15.38 0.17 16.05
CA ARG A 206 15.05 -0.31 14.69
C ARG A 206 16.11 0.06 13.67
N LEU A 207 16.69 1.25 13.78
CA LEU A 207 17.71 1.73 12.84
C LEU A 207 18.94 0.82 12.77
N VAL A 208 19.37 0.27 13.90
CA VAL A 208 20.53 -0.64 13.96
C VAL A 208 20.37 -1.89 13.10
N HIS A 209 19.12 -2.29 12.83
CA HIS A 209 18.83 -3.48 12.03
C HIS A 209 18.66 -3.20 10.54
N ILE A 210 18.69 -1.94 10.12
CA ILE A 210 18.57 -1.57 8.69
C ILE A 210 19.99 -1.40 8.13
N PRO A 211 20.45 -2.27 7.20
CA PRO A 211 21.80 -2.16 6.63
C PRO A 211 22.11 -0.79 6.00
N MET A 212 21.11 -0.12 5.42
CA MET A 212 21.28 1.23 4.89
C MET A 212 21.38 2.33 5.96
N GLY A 213 21.22 2.02 7.26
CA GLY A 213 21.42 2.92 8.40
C GLY A 213 20.40 4.06 8.52
N ARG A 214 19.29 4.02 7.79
CA ARG A 214 18.24 5.04 7.82
C ARG A 214 16.87 4.46 7.48
N PHE A 215 15.83 5.18 7.85
CA PHE A 215 14.48 4.93 7.33
C PHE A 215 14.38 5.31 5.85
N ALA A 216 13.49 4.62 5.13
CA ALA A 216 13.16 5.01 3.76
C ALA A 216 12.36 6.32 3.76
N ARG A 217 12.48 7.10 2.69
CA ARG A 217 11.56 8.18 2.39
C ARG A 217 10.35 7.63 1.64
N ALA A 218 9.20 8.28 1.79
CA ALA A 218 7.97 7.86 1.09
C ALA A 218 8.14 7.83 -0.44
N GLU A 219 8.95 8.74 -0.99
CA GLU A 219 9.26 8.82 -2.42
C GLU A 219 10.04 7.60 -2.93
N GLU A 220 10.83 6.95 -2.09
CA GLU A 220 11.56 5.73 -2.46
C GLU A 220 10.61 4.54 -2.62
N ILE A 221 9.55 4.49 -1.79
CA ILE A 221 8.48 3.51 -1.93
C ILE A 221 7.60 3.83 -3.14
N ALA A 222 7.26 5.12 -3.33
CA ALA A 222 6.49 5.59 -4.49
C ALA A 222 7.19 5.25 -5.82
N ALA A 223 8.53 5.30 -5.87
CA ALA A 223 9.30 4.89 -7.04
C ALA A 223 9.13 3.40 -7.37
N ALA A 224 9.08 2.53 -6.35
CA ALA A 224 8.82 1.10 -6.53
C ALA A 224 7.38 0.85 -7.00
N VAL A 225 6.39 1.57 -6.45
CA VAL A 225 5.00 1.51 -6.93
C VAL A 225 4.91 1.95 -8.38
N ALA A 226 5.56 3.06 -8.75
CA ALA A 226 5.59 3.54 -10.12
C ALA A 226 6.28 2.56 -11.09
N PHE A 227 7.27 1.81 -10.66
CA PHE A 227 7.84 0.72 -11.44
C PHE A 227 6.85 -0.45 -11.59
N LEU A 228 6.31 -0.96 -10.49
CA LEU A 228 5.40 -2.12 -10.50
C LEU A 228 4.09 -1.85 -11.25
N GLY A 229 3.60 -0.61 -11.23
CA GLY A 229 2.39 -0.20 -11.94
C GLY A 229 2.59 -0.05 -13.45
N SER A 230 3.82 0.16 -13.91
CA SER A 230 4.16 0.43 -15.31
C SER A 230 4.37 -0.84 -16.16
N ASP A 231 4.51 -0.64 -17.46
CA ASP A 231 4.83 -1.71 -18.41
C ASP A 231 6.29 -2.21 -18.26
N ASP A 232 7.17 -1.44 -17.59
CA ASP A 232 8.53 -1.88 -17.23
C ASP A 232 8.52 -3.13 -16.33
N ALA A 233 7.42 -3.36 -15.59
CA ALA A 233 7.19 -4.54 -14.76
C ALA A 233 6.27 -5.60 -15.41
N SER A 234 6.13 -5.60 -16.75
CA SER A 234 5.19 -6.46 -17.49
C SER A 234 5.36 -7.96 -17.25
N PHE A 235 6.52 -8.42 -16.82
CA PHE A 235 6.79 -9.82 -16.49
C PHE A 235 6.88 -10.10 -14.98
N ILE A 236 6.37 -9.17 -14.14
CA ILE A 236 6.39 -9.27 -12.67
C ILE A 236 4.95 -9.39 -12.16
N THR A 237 4.57 -10.59 -11.71
CA THR A 237 3.30 -10.87 -11.02
C THR A 237 3.51 -11.89 -9.92
N ALA A 238 2.62 -11.96 -8.94
CA ALA A 238 2.69 -12.83 -7.76
C ALA A 238 3.99 -12.65 -6.93
N SER A 239 4.68 -11.52 -7.09
CA SER A 239 5.98 -11.25 -6.49
C SER A 239 5.84 -10.68 -5.08
N THR A 240 6.81 -11.01 -4.25
CA THR A 240 7.11 -10.34 -2.98
C THR A 240 8.19 -9.29 -3.26
N PHE A 241 7.80 -8.03 -3.37
CA PHE A 241 8.70 -6.95 -3.78
C PHE A 241 9.18 -6.16 -2.56
N LEU A 242 10.41 -6.43 -2.13
CA LEU A 242 11.04 -5.81 -0.97
C LEU A 242 11.61 -4.43 -1.30
N VAL A 243 11.28 -3.43 -0.46
CA VAL A 243 11.87 -2.09 -0.46
C VAL A 243 12.14 -1.71 0.99
N ASP A 244 13.15 -2.33 1.59
CA ASP A 244 13.30 -2.41 3.03
C ASP A 244 14.69 -2.01 3.57
N GLY A 245 15.56 -1.48 2.71
CA GLY A 245 16.91 -1.08 3.10
C GLY A 245 17.80 -2.26 3.52
N GLY A 246 17.39 -3.49 3.16
CA GLY A 246 18.12 -4.72 3.44
C GLY A 246 17.79 -5.38 4.79
N ILE A 247 16.81 -4.86 5.55
CA ILE A 247 16.51 -5.36 6.90
C ILE A 247 16.12 -6.85 6.91
N SER A 248 15.44 -7.34 5.89
CA SER A 248 15.06 -8.75 5.77
C SER A 248 16.15 -9.64 5.17
N GLY A 249 17.22 -9.05 4.64
CA GLY A 249 18.27 -9.76 3.90
C GLY A 249 19.55 -10.02 4.68
N ALA A 250 19.73 -9.41 5.86
CA ALA A 250 21.00 -9.48 6.57
C ALA A 250 20.83 -9.65 8.09
N TYR A 251 21.74 -10.39 8.68
CA TYR A 251 22.00 -10.33 10.11
C TYR A 251 22.91 -9.11 10.39
N VAL A 252 22.41 -8.14 11.12
CA VAL A 252 23.13 -6.90 11.42
C VAL A 252 23.42 -6.84 12.92
N THR A 253 24.67 -6.59 13.28
CA THR A 253 25.09 -6.27 14.63
C THR A 253 25.38 -4.78 14.75
N PRO A 254 25.15 -4.16 15.92
CA PRO A 254 25.59 -2.79 16.18
C PRO A 254 27.11 -2.68 15.97
N LEU A 255 27.53 -1.61 15.29
CA LEU A 255 28.95 -1.25 15.14
C LEU A 255 29.47 -0.66 16.45
#